data_90e83d3416c2aebc8b9cbac8129482c7
#
_entry.id   90e83d3416c2aebc8b9cbac8129482c7
#
_cell.length_a   1.000
_cell.length_b   1.000
_cell.length_c   1.000
_cell.angle_alpha   90.00
_cell.angle_beta   90.00
_cell.angle_gamma   90.00
#
_symmetry.space_group_name_H-M   'P 1'
#
loop_
_entity.id
_entity.type
_entity.pdbx_description
1 polymer ?
#
loop_
_entity_poly.entity_id
_entity_poly.type
_entity_poly.pdbx_seq_one_letter_code
_entity_poly.pdbx_strand_id
1 'polypeptide(L)'
;MKAIQTDVYAQMDRYLDARWPNSKKLGQTLYTVFGGQENTGMAQMRRLQNIVATAVRFYDITDYVKNQMGKEVGSQPNKQRYWTAIPNGYNQMTGTLVIEDLEQLLNTAQDLAKSDPHLCPYTLAIYLAKGWIRQVMAEYLFQRAIQEG
;
A
#
# COMPACT_ATOMS: atom_id res chain seq x y z
N MET A 1 14.25 -14.56 -23.72
CA MET A 1 14.54 -13.95 -22.42
C MET A 1 14.01 -12.54 -22.31
N LYS A 2 14.45 -11.61 -23.18
CA LYS A 2 13.91 -10.24 -23.17
C LYS A 2 12.40 -10.20 -23.40
N ALA A 3 11.88 -11.03 -24.28
CA ALA A 3 10.44 -11.09 -24.56
C ALA A 3 9.63 -11.53 -23.35
N ILE A 4 10.13 -12.49 -22.55
CA ILE A 4 9.45 -12.97 -21.34
C ILE A 4 9.41 -11.85 -20.29
N GLN A 5 10.54 -11.16 -20.06
CA GLN A 5 10.61 -10.07 -19.10
C GLN A 5 9.67 -8.93 -19.49
N THR A 6 9.67 -8.54 -20.77
CA THR A 6 8.78 -7.48 -21.27
C THR A 6 7.33 -7.87 -21.07
N ASP A 7 6.98 -9.13 -21.34
CA ASP A 7 5.63 -9.63 -21.17
C ASP A 7 5.18 -9.58 -19.71
N VAL A 8 6.05 -10.01 -18.78
CA VAL A 8 5.74 -9.99 -17.35
C VAL A 8 5.51 -8.56 -16.85
N TYR A 9 6.39 -7.62 -17.22
CA TYR A 9 6.20 -6.22 -16.82
C TYR A 9 4.93 -5.63 -17.43
N ALA A 10 4.63 -5.96 -18.70
CA ALA A 10 3.38 -5.52 -19.33
C ALA A 10 2.16 -6.10 -18.60
N GLN A 11 2.23 -7.36 -18.17
CA GLN A 11 1.16 -7.99 -17.40
C GLN A 11 0.97 -7.31 -16.04
N MET A 12 2.07 -6.97 -15.36
CA MET A 12 2.01 -6.26 -14.09
C MET A 12 1.40 -4.87 -14.25
N ASP A 13 1.77 -4.15 -15.30
CA ASP A 13 1.20 -2.83 -15.58
C ASP A 13 -0.30 -2.93 -15.88
N ARG A 14 -0.73 -3.93 -16.63
CA ARG A 14 -2.16 -4.19 -16.87
C ARG A 14 -2.89 -4.53 -15.58
N TYR A 15 -2.27 -5.30 -14.70
CA TYR A 15 -2.86 -5.61 -13.41
C TYR A 15 -3.05 -4.35 -12.56
N LEU A 16 -2.03 -3.48 -12.52
CA LEU A 16 -2.12 -2.22 -11.79
C LEU A 16 -3.21 -1.32 -12.36
N ASP A 17 -3.34 -1.25 -13.68
CA ASP A 17 -4.42 -0.48 -14.31
C ASP A 17 -5.79 -1.05 -13.94
N ALA A 18 -5.92 -2.38 -13.96
CA ALA A 18 -7.20 -3.04 -13.64
C ALA A 18 -7.60 -2.84 -12.19
N ARG A 19 -6.65 -2.79 -11.27
CA ARG A 19 -6.94 -2.59 -9.86
C ARG A 19 -6.89 -1.12 -9.41
N TRP A 20 -6.72 -0.20 -10.36
CA TRP A 20 -6.69 1.22 -10.02
C TRP A 20 -7.89 1.68 -9.18
N PRO A 21 -9.15 1.23 -9.46
CA PRO A 21 -10.29 1.59 -8.60
C PRO A 21 -10.12 1.16 -7.15
N ASN A 22 -9.47 0.02 -6.90
CA ASN A 22 -9.20 -0.46 -5.54
C ASN A 22 -8.19 0.45 -4.83
N SER A 23 -7.11 0.81 -5.52
CA SER A 23 -6.09 1.71 -4.98
C SER A 23 -6.68 3.10 -4.70
N LYS A 24 -7.54 3.59 -5.59
CA LYS A 24 -8.25 4.85 -5.41
C LYS A 24 -9.11 4.82 -4.15
N LYS A 25 -9.89 3.76 -3.97
CA LYS A 25 -10.74 3.61 -2.79
C LYS A 25 -9.90 3.57 -1.52
N LEU A 26 -8.79 2.86 -1.53
CA LEU A 26 -7.89 2.80 -0.37
C LEU A 26 -7.30 4.19 -0.08
N GLY A 27 -6.88 4.92 -1.10
CA GLY A 27 -6.37 6.29 -0.92
C GLY A 27 -7.39 7.22 -0.28
N GLN A 28 -8.64 7.13 -0.70
CA GLN A 28 -9.75 7.87 -0.08
C GLN A 28 -9.95 7.48 1.38
N THR A 29 -9.95 6.20 1.66
CA THR A 29 -10.11 5.65 3.01
C THR A 29 -8.98 6.13 3.93
N LEU A 30 -7.74 6.06 3.45
CA LEU A 30 -6.59 6.51 4.22
C LEU A 30 -6.66 8.00 4.51
N TYR A 31 -7.09 8.82 3.55
CA TYR A 31 -7.28 10.25 3.80
C TYR A 31 -8.33 10.50 4.88
N THR A 32 -9.44 9.77 4.84
CA THR A 32 -10.51 9.90 5.84
C THR A 32 -10.00 9.62 7.25
N VAL A 33 -9.14 8.61 7.41
CA VAL A 33 -8.59 8.20 8.70
C VAL A 33 -7.44 9.10 9.15
N PHE A 34 -6.52 9.37 8.24
CA PHE A 34 -5.25 10.04 8.59
C PHE A 34 -5.36 11.56 8.53
N GLY A 35 -6.17 12.10 7.64
CA GLY A 35 -6.21 13.53 7.38
C GLY A 35 -4.96 13.98 6.61
N GLY A 36 -4.87 15.30 6.38
CA GLY A 36 -3.81 15.85 5.52
C GLY A 36 -2.81 16.74 6.25
N GLN A 37 -2.80 16.74 7.57
CA GLN A 37 -1.87 17.59 8.32
C GLN A 37 -0.45 17.05 8.25
N GLU A 38 0.50 17.94 7.94
CA GLU A 38 1.90 17.59 7.65
C GLU A 38 2.59 16.82 8.78
N ASN A 39 2.37 17.22 10.03
CA ASN A 39 3.08 16.65 11.17
C ASN A 39 2.40 15.43 11.77
N THR A 40 1.26 15.00 11.22
CA THR A 40 0.50 13.86 11.74
C THR A 40 0.15 12.88 10.64
N GLY A 41 -1.06 12.95 10.07
CA GLY A 41 -1.50 11.98 9.06
C GLY A 41 -0.66 11.95 7.80
N MET A 42 -0.30 13.12 7.27
CA MET A 42 0.57 13.19 6.10
C MET A 42 1.94 12.57 6.37
N ALA A 43 2.49 12.76 7.57
CA ALA A 43 3.76 12.15 7.96
C ALA A 43 3.67 10.63 7.93
N GLN A 44 2.55 10.06 8.37
CA GLN A 44 2.33 8.61 8.32
C GLN A 44 2.35 8.10 6.87
N MET A 45 1.67 8.81 5.98
CA MET A 45 1.62 8.43 4.57
C MET A 45 2.97 8.54 3.88
N ARG A 46 3.74 9.60 4.19
CA ARG A 46 5.08 9.77 3.62
C ARG A 46 6.04 8.69 4.08
N ARG A 47 5.92 8.24 5.33
CA ARG A 47 6.73 7.11 5.84
C ARG A 47 6.39 5.83 5.10
N LEU A 48 5.10 5.53 4.88
CA LEU A 48 4.71 4.37 4.10
C LEU A 48 5.27 4.46 2.68
N GLN A 49 5.13 5.61 2.04
CA GLN A 49 5.67 5.84 0.70
C GLN A 49 7.17 5.59 0.65
N ASN A 50 7.91 6.08 1.65
CA ASN A 50 9.36 5.89 1.74
C ASN A 50 9.73 4.42 1.92
N ILE A 51 9.04 3.71 2.80
CA ILE A 51 9.29 2.29 3.03
C ILE A 51 9.10 1.50 1.74
N VAL A 52 8.03 1.77 0.98
CA VAL A 52 7.79 1.10 -0.29
C VAL A 52 8.87 1.46 -1.32
N ALA A 53 9.23 2.75 -1.41
CA ALA A 53 10.21 3.23 -2.39
C ALA A 53 11.59 2.63 -2.17
N THR A 54 11.96 2.35 -0.92
CA THR A 54 13.29 1.88 -0.55
C THR A 54 13.34 0.40 -0.17
N ALA A 55 12.22 -0.31 -0.26
CA ALA A 55 12.16 -1.71 0.14
C ALA A 55 13.07 -2.58 -0.70
N VAL A 56 13.86 -3.42 -0.03
CA VAL A 56 14.67 -4.47 -0.64
C VAL A 56 13.92 -5.80 -0.53
N ARG A 57 13.18 -5.99 0.55
CA ARG A 57 12.38 -7.19 0.80
C ARG A 57 10.92 -6.80 0.87
N PHE A 58 10.06 -7.60 0.23
CA PHE A 58 8.62 -7.30 0.22
C PHE A 58 8.03 -7.25 1.63
N TYR A 59 8.42 -8.20 2.49
CA TYR A 59 7.87 -8.26 3.85
C TYR A 59 8.28 -7.09 4.73
N ASP A 60 9.32 -6.33 4.35
CA ASP A 60 9.66 -5.09 5.09
C ASP A 60 8.49 -4.10 5.05
N ILE A 61 7.70 -4.12 3.97
CA ILE A 61 6.54 -3.24 3.85
C ILE A 61 5.42 -3.66 4.80
N THR A 62 5.04 -4.94 4.76
CA THR A 62 3.98 -5.44 5.65
C THR A 62 4.41 -5.39 7.11
N ASP A 63 5.66 -5.69 7.40
CA ASP A 63 6.20 -5.62 8.77
C ASP A 63 6.19 -4.19 9.30
N TYR A 64 6.47 -3.20 8.44
CA TYR A 64 6.36 -1.80 8.85
C TYR A 64 4.94 -1.49 9.34
N VAL A 65 3.93 -1.88 8.58
CA VAL A 65 2.52 -1.62 8.94
C VAL A 65 2.17 -2.34 10.24
N LYS A 66 2.56 -3.61 10.38
CA LYS A 66 2.33 -4.39 11.61
C LYS A 66 2.98 -3.74 12.81
N ASN A 67 4.21 -3.23 12.65
CA ASN A 67 4.92 -2.53 13.72
C ASN A 67 4.20 -1.25 14.13
N GLN A 68 3.67 -0.50 13.18
CA GLN A 68 2.90 0.71 13.50
C GLN A 68 1.63 0.36 14.27
N MET A 69 0.93 -0.70 13.87
CA MET A 69 -0.25 -1.18 14.60
C MET A 69 0.10 -1.57 16.03
N GLY A 70 1.21 -2.31 16.19
CA GLY A 70 1.66 -2.74 17.52
C GLY A 70 2.01 -1.57 18.43
N LYS A 71 2.66 -0.54 17.89
CA LYS A 71 3.00 0.67 18.65
C LYS A 71 1.74 1.41 19.10
N GLU A 72 0.72 1.50 18.24
CA GLU A 72 -0.52 2.20 18.60
C GLU A 72 -1.28 1.47 19.70
N VAL A 73 -1.34 0.15 19.64
CA VAL A 73 -1.99 -0.66 20.69
C VAL A 73 -1.32 -0.43 22.04
N GLY A 74 0.02 -0.32 22.05
CA GLY A 74 0.77 -0.08 23.28
C GLY A 74 0.80 1.37 23.75
N SER A 75 0.18 2.31 23.02
CA SER A 75 0.21 3.73 23.38
C SER A 75 -0.92 4.09 24.31
N GLN A 76 -0.87 5.34 24.82
CA GLN A 76 -1.90 5.87 25.74
C GLN A 76 -3.27 5.96 25.04
N PRO A 77 -4.39 5.71 25.77
CA PRO A 77 -5.71 5.63 25.15
C PRO A 77 -6.18 6.90 24.45
N ASN A 78 -5.71 8.07 24.88
CA ASN A 78 -6.12 9.35 24.30
C ASN A 78 -5.26 9.79 23.11
N LYS A 79 -4.27 8.99 22.75
CA LYS A 79 -3.41 9.30 21.61
C LYS A 79 -4.11 8.94 20.29
N GLN A 80 -3.92 9.76 19.27
CA GLN A 80 -4.57 9.54 17.99
C GLN A 80 -4.14 8.22 17.37
N ARG A 81 -5.10 7.51 16.82
CA ARG A 81 -4.92 6.24 16.14
C ARG A 81 -5.00 6.43 14.63
N TYR A 82 -4.11 5.80 13.90
CA TYR A 82 -4.10 5.78 12.45
C TYR A 82 -4.26 4.36 11.95
N TRP A 83 -3.28 3.52 12.23
CA TRP A 83 -3.21 2.15 11.71
C TRP A 83 -4.19 1.20 12.39
N THR A 84 -4.55 1.46 13.64
CA THR A 84 -5.51 0.65 14.39
C THR A 84 -6.91 1.24 14.37
N ALA A 85 -7.11 2.39 13.75
CA ALA A 85 -8.45 2.98 13.56
C ALA A 85 -9.26 2.13 12.60
N ILE A 86 -10.57 2.00 12.89
CA ILE A 86 -11.50 1.30 12.00
C ILE A 86 -12.24 2.37 11.19
N PRO A 87 -12.04 2.41 9.84
CA PRO A 87 -12.73 3.43 9.05
C PRO A 87 -14.24 3.22 9.03
N ASN A 88 -14.98 4.30 8.84
CA ASN A 88 -16.44 4.23 8.73
C ASN A 88 -16.86 3.29 7.61
N GLY A 89 -17.80 2.41 7.90
CA GLY A 89 -18.29 1.41 6.95
C GLY A 89 -17.46 0.14 6.85
N TYR A 90 -16.38 0.07 7.62
CA TYR A 90 -15.52 -1.12 7.68
C TYR A 90 -15.63 -1.76 9.07
N ASN A 91 -15.20 -3.02 9.15
CA ASN A 91 -15.09 -3.75 10.42
C ASN A 91 -13.67 -4.19 10.72
N GLN A 92 -12.70 -3.67 9.96
CA GLN A 92 -11.28 -4.00 10.10
C GLN A 92 -10.47 -2.73 10.34
N MET A 93 -9.33 -2.88 11.01
CA MET A 93 -8.39 -1.79 11.20
C MET A 93 -7.78 -1.34 9.88
N THR A 94 -7.43 -0.06 9.80
CA THR A 94 -6.81 0.51 8.59
C THR A 94 -5.56 -0.24 8.18
N GLY A 95 -4.69 -0.58 9.15
CA GLY A 95 -3.48 -1.36 8.86
C GLY A 95 -3.78 -2.72 8.27
N THR A 96 -4.84 -3.37 8.73
CA THR A 96 -5.27 -4.67 8.18
C THR A 96 -5.68 -4.52 6.71
N LEU A 97 -6.41 -3.47 6.37
CA LEU A 97 -6.80 -3.20 4.98
C LEU A 97 -5.56 -3.03 4.08
N VAL A 98 -4.56 -2.30 4.56
CA VAL A 98 -3.31 -2.08 3.82
C VAL A 98 -2.57 -3.40 3.63
N ILE A 99 -2.44 -4.20 4.69
CA ILE A 99 -1.77 -5.51 4.64
C ILE A 99 -2.48 -6.44 3.65
N GLU A 100 -3.81 -6.48 3.68
CA GLU A 100 -4.57 -7.31 2.74
C GLU A 100 -4.32 -6.91 1.28
N ASP A 101 -4.26 -5.60 0.99
CA ASP A 101 -3.92 -5.12 -0.34
C ASP A 101 -2.52 -5.60 -0.76
N LEU A 102 -1.55 -5.47 0.13
CA LEU A 102 -0.18 -5.91 -0.14
C LEU A 102 -0.12 -7.43 -0.36
N GLU A 103 -0.87 -8.21 0.40
CA GLU A 103 -0.94 -9.66 0.21
C GLU A 103 -1.53 -10.03 -1.15
N GLN A 104 -2.52 -9.29 -1.63
CA GLN A 104 -3.06 -9.48 -2.98
C GLN A 104 -2.00 -9.22 -4.06
N LEU A 105 -1.18 -8.20 -3.87
CA LEU A 105 -0.06 -7.93 -4.80
C LEU A 105 0.92 -9.10 -4.81
N LEU A 106 1.26 -9.63 -3.65
CA LEU A 106 2.17 -10.78 -3.55
C LEU A 106 1.58 -12.01 -4.21
N ASN A 107 0.29 -12.29 -3.99
CA ASN A 107 -0.39 -13.42 -4.62
C ASN A 107 -0.35 -13.31 -6.15
N THR A 108 -0.59 -12.12 -6.68
CA THR A 108 -0.51 -11.87 -8.13
C THR A 108 0.92 -12.07 -8.64
N ALA A 109 1.91 -11.56 -7.90
CA ALA A 109 3.32 -11.75 -8.25
C ALA A 109 3.70 -13.23 -8.27
N GLN A 110 3.23 -14.00 -7.30
CA GLN A 110 3.48 -15.44 -7.24
C GLN A 110 2.87 -16.16 -8.44
N ASP A 111 1.65 -15.78 -8.83
CA ASP A 111 1.01 -16.36 -10.00
C ASP A 111 1.76 -16.04 -11.29
N LEU A 112 2.21 -14.79 -11.45
CA LEU A 112 2.98 -14.39 -12.61
C LEU A 112 4.33 -15.11 -12.68
N ALA A 113 4.95 -15.36 -11.53
CA ALA A 113 6.25 -16.02 -11.46
C ALA A 113 6.18 -17.51 -11.81
N LYS A 114 5.01 -18.13 -11.77
CA LYS A 114 4.84 -19.55 -12.09
C LYS A 114 5.22 -19.88 -13.54
N SER A 115 5.13 -18.91 -14.44
CA SER A 115 5.41 -19.12 -15.85
C SER A 115 6.91 -19.22 -16.17
N ASP A 116 7.78 -18.82 -15.26
CA ASP A 116 9.22 -18.80 -15.47
C ASP A 116 9.95 -18.97 -14.14
N PRO A 117 10.72 -20.09 -13.97
CA PRO A 117 11.44 -20.34 -12.72
C PRO A 117 12.56 -19.35 -12.42
N HIS A 118 12.96 -18.53 -13.41
CA HIS A 118 13.96 -17.49 -13.19
C HIS A 118 13.37 -16.21 -12.58
N LEU A 119 12.04 -16.08 -12.53
CA LEU A 119 11.38 -14.94 -11.92
C LEU A 119 11.26 -15.14 -10.41
N CYS A 120 11.66 -14.10 -9.66
CA CYS A 120 11.49 -14.09 -8.22
C CYS A 120 10.17 -13.39 -7.87
N PRO A 121 9.20 -14.10 -7.25
CA PRO A 121 7.90 -13.49 -6.96
C PRO A 121 8.01 -12.27 -6.04
N TYR A 122 8.98 -12.26 -5.12
CA TYR A 122 9.14 -11.13 -4.21
C TYR A 122 9.66 -9.88 -4.93
N THR A 123 10.51 -10.04 -5.94
CA THR A 123 10.96 -8.93 -6.78
C THR A 123 9.78 -8.33 -7.57
N LEU A 124 8.94 -9.20 -8.13
CA LEU A 124 7.73 -8.77 -8.84
C LEU A 124 6.76 -8.07 -7.89
N ALA A 125 6.60 -8.59 -6.66
CA ALA A 125 5.74 -8.00 -5.66
C ALA A 125 6.20 -6.58 -5.28
N ILE A 126 7.50 -6.34 -5.17
CA ILE A 126 8.05 -5.01 -4.91
C ILE A 126 7.71 -4.07 -6.07
N TYR A 127 7.84 -4.52 -7.31
CA TYR A 127 7.46 -3.72 -8.48
C TYR A 127 5.98 -3.32 -8.41
N LEU A 128 5.11 -4.30 -8.10
CA LEU A 128 3.68 -4.04 -7.95
C LEU A 128 3.40 -3.07 -6.79
N ALA A 129 4.10 -3.23 -5.67
CA ALA A 129 3.92 -2.35 -4.51
C ALA A 129 4.30 -0.90 -4.85
N LYS A 130 5.35 -0.70 -5.64
CA LYS A 130 5.75 0.65 -6.06
C LYS A 130 4.71 1.32 -6.95
N GLY A 131 4.07 0.56 -7.85
CA GLY A 131 2.96 1.06 -8.65
C GLY A 131 1.73 1.34 -7.79
N TRP A 132 1.42 0.42 -6.88
CA TRP A 132 0.31 0.54 -5.95
C TRP A 132 0.42 1.79 -5.07
N ILE A 133 1.60 2.04 -4.47
CA ILE A 133 1.74 3.20 -3.59
C ILE A 133 1.60 4.52 -4.35
N ARG A 134 2.04 4.57 -5.61
CA ARG A 134 1.83 5.75 -6.44
C ARG A 134 0.34 6.03 -6.64
N GLN A 135 -0.44 4.99 -6.91
CA GLN A 135 -1.89 5.11 -7.09
C GLN A 135 -2.57 5.58 -5.81
N VAL A 136 -2.23 4.95 -4.68
CA VAL A 136 -2.80 5.27 -3.37
C VAL A 136 -2.46 6.71 -2.99
N MET A 137 -1.21 7.10 -3.13
CA MET A 137 -0.75 8.45 -2.79
C MET A 137 -1.37 9.51 -3.68
N ALA A 138 -1.51 9.22 -4.98
CA ALA A 138 -2.14 10.17 -5.90
C ALA A 138 -3.56 10.50 -5.45
N GLU A 139 -4.34 9.49 -5.06
CA GLU A 139 -5.70 9.72 -4.60
C GLU A 139 -5.73 10.39 -3.22
N TYR A 140 -4.83 9.99 -2.32
CA TYR A 140 -4.72 10.63 -1.01
C TYR A 140 -4.45 12.14 -1.15
N LEU A 141 -3.50 12.51 -1.98
CA LEU A 141 -3.14 13.90 -2.22
C LEU A 141 -4.26 14.66 -2.94
N PHE A 142 -4.96 13.99 -3.84
CA PHE A 142 -6.12 14.58 -4.52
C PHE A 142 -7.24 14.89 -3.52
N GLN A 143 -7.53 13.95 -2.61
CA GLN A 143 -8.54 14.18 -1.57
C GLN A 143 -8.13 15.35 -0.67
N ARG A 144 -6.85 15.42 -0.31
CA ARG A 144 -6.33 16.55 0.45
C ARG A 144 -6.57 17.87 -0.26
N ALA A 145 -6.30 17.92 -1.56
CA ALA A 145 -6.44 19.13 -2.34
C ALA A 145 -7.91 19.59 -2.42
N ILE A 146 -8.85 18.67 -2.64
CA ILE A 146 -10.27 19.04 -2.79
C ILE A 146 -10.95 19.30 -1.46
N GLN A 147 -10.45 18.72 -0.36
CA GLN A 147 -11.07 18.89 0.97
C GLN A 147 -10.49 20.07 1.74
N GLU A 148 -9.21 20.39 1.55
CA GLU A 148 -8.47 21.40 2.32
C GLU A 148 -8.02 22.59 1.47
N GLY A 149 -8.15 22.47 0.16
CA GLY A 149 -7.73 23.49 -0.77
C GLY A 149 -8.60 24.70 -0.88
#